data_bc5b12edf50e6ea94dbe8e69401a68e7
#
_entry.id   bc5b12edf50e6ea94dbe8e69401a68e7
#
_cell.length_a   1.000
_cell.length_b   1.000
_cell.length_c   1.000
_cell.angle_alpha   90.00
_cell.angle_beta   90.00
_cell.angle_gamma   90.00
#
_symmetry.space_group_name_H-M   'P 1'
#
loop_
_entity.id
_entity.type
_entity.pdbx_description
1 polymer ?
#
loop_
_entity_poly.entity_id
_entity_poly.type
_entity_poly.pdbx_seq_one_letter_code
_entity_poly.pdbx_strand_id
1 'polypeptide(L)'
;MNYDAIVIGAGMSGLAAGIRLAMFDKKVVILEKHSIPGGLNSYYQRKNFDQGGIRKFDVGLHALTNFIKKGEKGKPFSKLLKQLRLSYDDFKLCPQTYSKIQFPDVSLKFSNDFELLENEVMEKFPKEKDNFQKLVKKVQDFNELDLNIGYSSSRETLKDIIKDELLTEMILCPLLIYGSAWEDDMDFAQFVIMFKSLYFEGFARPEGGVRTILTLLMDKLTSLGAEIRFKTPVTEILSKNGVVYGVKCGEEELHSKVILSSIGYPETVRVTPTLEASPRVGSMTFLESLFVYDKKVNTDPTIIFYNNAQKYSYREAKSFYDPASAVVCFPDNYEIQKREGEGLIRITYMANYGQWRALSPEAYAEKKLEVEASAIKLIHNLAPNFEGKLLFKDIFSPTTIEKYTSHMSGTVYGSIDKTRTGETPIKNLFIIGTDQGFLGIVGAMLSGISMANLHGLMGAEA
;
A
#
# COMPACT_ATOMS: atom_id res chain seq x y z
N MET A 1 -25.49 21.44 -3.26
CA MET A 1 -25.82 20.73 -1.99
C MET A 1 -24.76 21.08 -0.95
N ASN A 2 -25.14 21.23 0.31
CA ASN A 2 -24.18 21.55 1.38
C ASN A 2 -23.89 20.30 2.20
N TYR A 3 -22.58 20.05 2.45
CA TYR A 3 -22.05 18.99 3.32
C TYR A 3 -21.20 19.61 4.43
N ASP A 4 -21.05 18.91 5.54
CA ASP A 4 -20.09 19.30 6.57
C ASP A 4 -18.66 19.01 6.14
N ALA A 5 -18.47 17.91 5.38
CA ALA A 5 -17.19 17.55 4.79
C ALA A 5 -17.37 16.85 3.43
N ILE A 6 -16.46 17.12 2.52
CA ILE A 6 -16.31 16.39 1.25
C ILE A 6 -15.00 15.60 1.31
N VAL A 7 -15.07 14.31 1.00
CA VAL A 7 -13.91 13.43 0.86
C VAL A 7 -13.70 13.11 -0.60
N ILE A 8 -12.52 13.38 -1.14
CA ILE A 8 -12.18 13.11 -2.54
C ILE A 8 -11.40 11.79 -2.60
N GLY A 9 -11.99 10.79 -3.26
CA GLY A 9 -11.46 9.44 -3.43
C GLY A 9 -11.98 8.45 -2.39
N ALA A 10 -12.39 7.26 -2.85
CA ALA A 10 -12.85 6.13 -2.03
C ALA A 10 -11.74 5.07 -1.85
N GLY A 11 -10.50 5.50 -1.70
CA GLY A 11 -9.40 4.66 -1.22
C GLY A 11 -9.56 4.35 0.27
N MET A 12 -8.66 3.54 0.85
CA MET A 12 -8.74 3.13 2.26
C MET A 12 -8.80 4.32 3.22
N SER A 13 -8.02 5.38 2.97
CA SER A 13 -8.03 6.60 3.78
C SER A 13 -9.33 7.38 3.66
N GLY A 14 -9.86 7.53 2.44
CA GLY A 14 -11.11 8.25 2.21
C GLY A 14 -12.32 7.55 2.83
N LEU A 15 -12.42 6.21 2.69
CA LEU A 15 -13.48 5.43 3.32
C LEU A 15 -13.42 5.55 4.84
N ALA A 16 -12.23 5.41 5.43
CA ALA A 16 -12.05 5.51 6.88
C ALA A 16 -12.37 6.93 7.41
N ALA A 17 -11.98 7.98 6.68
CA ALA A 17 -12.32 9.37 7.02
C ALA A 17 -13.82 9.61 6.95
N GLY A 18 -14.48 9.17 5.88
CA GLY A 18 -15.94 9.32 5.73
C GLY A 18 -16.71 8.61 6.82
N ILE A 19 -16.36 7.36 7.14
CA ILE A 19 -16.93 6.61 8.25
C ILE A 19 -16.73 7.38 9.57
N ARG A 20 -15.50 7.85 9.83
CA ARG A 20 -15.19 8.53 11.09
C ARG A 20 -15.99 9.79 11.27
N LEU A 21 -16.16 10.61 10.24
CA LEU A 21 -16.98 11.82 10.28
C LEU A 21 -18.47 11.49 10.45
N ALA A 22 -18.99 10.53 9.72
CA ALA A 22 -20.39 10.12 9.80
C ALA A 22 -20.76 9.54 11.18
N MET A 23 -19.83 8.90 11.89
CA MET A 23 -20.03 8.44 13.28
C MET A 23 -20.29 9.58 14.27
N PHE A 24 -20.04 10.82 13.89
CA PHE A 24 -20.29 12.03 14.68
C PHE A 24 -21.34 12.92 14.00
N ASP A 25 -22.28 12.31 13.31
CA ASP A 25 -23.45 12.94 12.69
C ASP A 25 -23.11 14.05 11.67
N LYS A 26 -21.87 14.03 11.12
CA LYS A 26 -21.50 14.95 10.04
C LYS A 26 -22.11 14.47 8.73
N LYS A 27 -22.72 15.39 8.00
CA LYS A 27 -23.21 15.14 6.63
C LYS A 27 -22.01 15.08 5.67
N VAL A 28 -21.63 13.87 5.28
CA VAL A 28 -20.43 13.61 4.48
C VAL A 28 -20.80 13.02 3.13
N VAL A 29 -20.07 13.44 2.08
CA VAL A 29 -20.06 12.78 0.77
C VAL A 29 -18.64 12.35 0.42
N ILE A 30 -18.48 11.12 -0.07
CA ILE A 30 -17.25 10.62 -0.68
C ILE A 30 -17.45 10.61 -2.20
N LEU A 31 -16.53 11.23 -2.94
CA LEU A 31 -16.59 11.36 -4.39
C LEU A 31 -15.51 10.47 -5.02
N GLU A 32 -15.94 9.44 -5.75
CA GLU A 32 -15.05 8.47 -6.37
C GLU A 32 -15.21 8.49 -7.90
N LYS A 33 -14.08 8.64 -8.62
CA LYS A 33 -14.10 8.66 -10.09
C LYS A 33 -14.39 7.29 -10.71
N HIS A 34 -13.98 6.22 -10.03
CA HIS A 34 -14.15 4.85 -10.50
C HIS A 34 -15.53 4.29 -10.14
N SER A 35 -15.86 3.13 -10.69
CA SER A 35 -17.13 2.43 -10.40
C SER A 35 -17.09 1.56 -9.15
N ILE A 36 -15.92 1.38 -8.54
CA ILE A 36 -15.70 0.56 -7.35
C ILE A 36 -14.70 1.25 -6.42
N PRO A 37 -14.80 1.03 -5.09
CA PRO A 37 -13.89 1.61 -4.11
C PRO A 37 -12.53 0.91 -4.05
N GLY A 38 -11.62 1.45 -3.26
CA GLY A 38 -10.38 0.81 -2.83
C GLY A 38 -9.11 1.46 -3.37
N GLY A 39 -9.18 2.23 -4.45
CA GLY A 39 -7.99 2.83 -5.05
C GLY A 39 -6.94 1.79 -5.42
N LEU A 40 -5.69 1.92 -4.94
CA LEU A 40 -4.63 0.92 -5.14
C LEU A 40 -4.94 -0.43 -4.48
N ASN A 41 -5.79 -0.46 -3.45
CA ASN A 41 -6.25 -1.68 -2.78
C ASN A 41 -7.66 -2.07 -3.22
N SER A 42 -7.97 -1.95 -4.52
CA SER A 42 -9.22 -2.36 -5.13
C SER A 42 -9.18 -3.82 -5.58
N TYR A 43 -10.19 -4.23 -6.32
CA TYR A 43 -10.30 -5.58 -6.87
C TYR A 43 -10.88 -5.56 -8.28
N TYR A 44 -10.75 -6.69 -8.98
CA TYR A 44 -11.39 -6.89 -10.27
C TYR A 44 -11.81 -8.35 -10.47
N GLN A 45 -12.52 -8.64 -11.55
CA GLN A 45 -13.07 -9.95 -11.86
C GLN A 45 -12.78 -10.32 -13.30
N ARG A 46 -12.60 -11.62 -13.55
CA ARG A 46 -12.46 -12.22 -14.88
C ARG A 46 -13.34 -13.47 -14.96
N LYS A 47 -13.93 -13.71 -16.14
CA LYS A 47 -14.64 -14.96 -16.40
C LYS A 47 -13.66 -16.13 -16.35
N ASN A 48 -14.08 -17.22 -15.71
CA ASN A 48 -13.37 -18.49 -15.76
C ASN A 48 -13.98 -19.31 -16.90
N PHE A 49 -13.28 -19.39 -18.03
CA PHE A 49 -13.77 -20.09 -19.22
C PHE A 49 -13.59 -21.61 -19.13
N ASP A 50 -12.66 -22.09 -18.28
CA ASP A 50 -12.34 -23.52 -18.17
C ASP A 50 -13.28 -24.27 -17.25
N GLN A 51 -13.66 -23.67 -16.11
CA GLN A 51 -14.46 -24.30 -15.07
C GLN A 51 -15.83 -23.64 -14.87
N GLY A 52 -16.09 -22.56 -15.64
CA GLY A 52 -17.26 -21.71 -15.40
C GLY A 52 -17.09 -20.79 -14.18
N GLY A 53 -17.99 -19.79 -14.06
CA GLY A 53 -17.97 -18.85 -12.95
C GLY A 53 -17.04 -17.65 -13.13
N ILE A 54 -16.57 -17.09 -12.02
CA ILE A 54 -15.80 -15.83 -11.99
C ILE A 54 -14.58 -15.97 -11.08
N ARG A 55 -13.39 -15.72 -11.61
CA ARG A 55 -12.17 -15.52 -10.82
C ARG A 55 -12.15 -14.10 -10.28
N LYS A 56 -11.86 -13.97 -8.99
CA LYS A 56 -11.78 -12.70 -8.27
C LYS A 56 -10.34 -12.43 -7.89
N PHE A 57 -9.85 -11.23 -8.20
CA PHE A 57 -8.46 -10.83 -7.96
C PHE A 57 -8.40 -9.53 -7.18
N ASP A 58 -7.42 -9.42 -6.30
CA ASP A 58 -7.05 -8.15 -5.66
C ASP A 58 -6.08 -7.38 -6.55
N VAL A 59 -6.12 -6.05 -6.50
CA VAL A 59 -5.18 -5.21 -7.24
C VAL A 59 -3.85 -5.11 -6.48
N GLY A 60 -3.81 -4.51 -5.30
CA GLY A 60 -2.57 -4.21 -4.57
C GLY A 60 -2.34 -5.02 -3.29
N LEU A 61 -3.26 -5.90 -2.87
CA LEU A 61 -3.11 -6.63 -1.62
C LEU A 61 -2.19 -7.85 -1.77
N HIS A 62 -0.95 -7.73 -1.33
CA HIS A 62 -0.08 -8.87 -1.04
C HIS A 62 -0.33 -9.37 0.38
N ALA A 63 -0.25 -8.45 1.35
CA ALA A 63 -0.51 -8.66 2.77
C ALA A 63 -1.16 -7.43 3.39
N LEU A 64 -1.93 -7.63 4.46
CA LEU A 64 -2.23 -6.61 5.45
C LEU A 64 -1.08 -6.61 6.45
N THR A 65 -0.37 -5.50 6.57
CA THR A 65 0.65 -5.27 7.61
C THR A 65 0.00 -4.88 8.94
N ASN A 66 0.79 -4.76 10.01
CA ASN A 66 0.28 -4.44 11.35
C ASN A 66 -0.67 -5.53 11.90
N PHE A 67 -0.37 -6.79 11.61
CA PHE A 67 -1.13 -7.90 12.19
C PHE A 67 -1.03 -7.90 13.71
N ILE A 68 -2.14 -8.20 14.37
CA ILE A 68 -2.22 -8.42 15.81
C ILE A 68 -2.98 -9.71 16.08
N LYS A 69 -2.69 -10.37 17.18
CA LYS A 69 -3.55 -11.45 17.69
C LYS A 69 -4.85 -10.85 18.23
N LYS A 70 -5.93 -11.61 18.17
CA LYS A 70 -7.22 -11.17 18.74
C LYS A 70 -7.09 -10.80 20.22
N GLY A 71 -7.54 -9.60 20.57
CA GLY A 71 -7.49 -9.09 21.94
C GLY A 71 -6.26 -8.23 22.27
N GLU A 72 -5.25 -8.17 21.44
CA GLU A 72 -4.11 -7.26 21.61
C GLU A 72 -4.56 -5.79 21.53
N LYS A 73 -4.02 -4.96 22.46
CA LYS A 73 -4.35 -3.54 22.60
C LYS A 73 -3.12 -2.66 22.35
N GLY A 74 -3.37 -1.37 22.09
CA GLY A 74 -2.29 -0.36 21.97
C GLY A 74 -1.60 -0.32 20.62
N LYS A 75 -1.82 -1.31 19.75
CA LYS A 75 -1.23 -1.42 18.42
C LYS A 75 -2.03 -0.63 17.36
N PRO A 76 -1.42 -0.26 16.22
CA PRO A 76 -2.09 0.49 15.15
C PRO A 76 -3.43 -0.12 14.73
N PHE A 77 -3.47 -1.43 14.44
CA PHE A 77 -4.69 -2.08 14.01
C PHE A 77 -5.77 -2.11 15.10
N SER A 78 -5.40 -2.32 16.37
CA SER A 78 -6.37 -2.26 17.49
C SER A 78 -6.94 -0.85 17.70
N LYS A 79 -6.11 0.20 17.45
CA LYS A 79 -6.58 1.59 17.48
C LYS A 79 -7.58 1.86 16.35
N LEU A 80 -7.29 1.37 15.14
CA LEU A 80 -8.18 1.46 13.96
C LEU A 80 -9.55 0.83 14.28
N LEU A 81 -9.56 -0.41 14.76
CA LEU A 81 -10.79 -1.12 15.12
C LEU A 81 -11.63 -0.32 16.12
N LYS A 82 -10.99 0.22 17.17
CA LYS A 82 -11.65 1.04 18.17
C LYS A 82 -12.23 2.34 17.58
N GLN A 83 -11.44 3.02 16.74
CA GLN A 83 -11.82 4.32 16.14
C GLN A 83 -13.00 4.20 15.18
N LEU A 84 -13.11 3.11 14.43
CA LEU A 84 -14.21 2.87 13.49
C LEU A 84 -15.32 1.99 14.08
N ARG A 85 -15.18 1.53 15.33
CA ARG A 85 -16.11 0.56 15.97
C ARG A 85 -16.36 -0.65 15.09
N LEU A 86 -15.25 -1.29 14.64
CA LEU A 86 -15.26 -2.52 13.86
C LEU A 86 -14.80 -3.69 14.73
N SER A 87 -15.31 -4.89 14.43
CA SER A 87 -14.86 -6.11 15.10
C SER A 87 -13.61 -6.68 14.42
N TYR A 88 -12.70 -7.24 15.20
CA TYR A 88 -11.54 -7.98 14.67
C TYR A 88 -11.97 -9.14 13.78
N ASP A 89 -13.01 -9.87 14.20
CA ASP A 89 -13.49 -11.07 13.51
C ASP A 89 -14.08 -10.76 12.11
N ASP A 90 -14.59 -9.54 11.90
CA ASP A 90 -15.14 -9.13 10.62
C ASP A 90 -14.08 -9.04 9.53
N PHE A 91 -12.81 -8.85 9.89
CA PHE A 91 -11.68 -8.84 8.94
C PHE A 91 -11.28 -10.24 8.46
N LYS A 92 -11.68 -11.30 9.17
CA LYS A 92 -11.38 -12.70 8.82
C LYS A 92 -9.92 -12.91 8.45
N LEU A 93 -9.01 -12.45 9.32
CA LEU A 93 -7.59 -12.44 9.05
C LEU A 93 -7.00 -13.84 9.11
N CYS A 94 -6.28 -14.21 8.06
CA CYS A 94 -5.46 -15.42 7.96
C CYS A 94 -3.99 -15.00 8.14
N PRO A 95 -3.31 -15.37 9.25
CA PRO A 95 -1.91 -15.02 9.48
C PRO A 95 -0.99 -15.62 8.42
N GLN A 96 0.18 -15.01 8.22
CA GLN A 96 1.24 -15.63 7.43
C GLN A 96 1.84 -16.84 8.16
N THR A 97 2.31 -17.82 7.37
CA THR A 97 3.20 -18.86 7.89
C THR A 97 4.57 -18.27 8.18
N TYR A 98 5.24 -17.79 7.14
CA TYR A 98 6.44 -16.93 7.21
C TYR A 98 6.69 -16.29 5.85
N SER A 99 7.49 -15.24 5.84
CA SER A 99 8.03 -14.62 4.63
C SER A 99 9.55 -14.77 4.58
N LYS A 100 10.13 -14.67 3.37
CA LYS A 100 11.55 -14.88 3.13
C LYS A 100 12.16 -13.67 2.42
N ILE A 101 13.31 -13.22 2.91
CA ILE A 101 14.18 -12.26 2.21
C ILE A 101 15.28 -13.09 1.57
N GLN A 102 15.34 -13.14 0.25
CA GLN A 102 16.26 -14.00 -0.47
C GLN A 102 17.24 -13.19 -1.32
N PHE A 103 18.51 -13.28 -0.99
CA PHE A 103 19.64 -12.78 -1.76
C PHE A 103 20.46 -13.96 -2.33
N PRO A 104 21.48 -13.74 -3.18
CA PRO A 104 22.15 -14.84 -3.89
C PRO A 104 22.64 -15.96 -2.99
N ASP A 105 23.37 -15.65 -1.93
CA ASP A 105 24.07 -16.63 -1.09
C ASP A 105 23.43 -16.81 0.30
N VAL A 106 22.45 -15.98 0.67
CA VAL A 106 21.86 -15.98 2.00
C VAL A 106 20.37 -15.62 1.95
N SER A 107 19.62 -16.16 2.87
CA SER A 107 18.23 -15.79 3.06
C SER A 107 17.89 -15.65 4.54
N LEU A 108 16.98 -14.74 4.86
CA LEU A 108 16.40 -14.56 6.18
C LEU A 108 14.91 -14.89 6.14
N LYS A 109 14.41 -15.53 7.18
CA LYS A 109 12.98 -15.78 7.39
C LYS A 109 12.46 -14.81 8.44
N PHE A 110 11.21 -14.40 8.29
CA PHE A 110 10.48 -13.67 9.33
C PHE A 110 9.00 -14.07 9.32
N SER A 111 8.36 -13.97 10.46
CA SER A 111 6.95 -14.30 10.65
C SER A 111 6.27 -13.25 11.52
N ASN A 112 5.07 -13.57 12.03
CA ASN A 112 4.38 -12.74 13.03
C ASN A 112 4.96 -12.95 14.46
N ASP A 113 6.01 -13.72 14.55
CA ASP A 113 6.86 -13.84 15.74
C ASP A 113 8.24 -13.28 15.38
N PHE A 114 8.60 -12.15 15.99
CA PHE A 114 9.85 -11.45 15.70
C PHE A 114 11.09 -12.27 16.05
N GLU A 115 10.98 -13.21 17.02
CA GLU A 115 12.06 -14.08 17.44
C GLU A 115 12.65 -14.88 16.26
N LEU A 116 11.81 -15.25 15.28
CA LEU A 116 12.30 -15.94 14.07
C LEU A 116 13.34 -15.10 13.33
N LEU A 117 13.06 -13.80 13.09
CA LEU A 117 14.02 -12.92 12.40
C LEU A 117 15.28 -12.70 13.23
N GLU A 118 15.16 -12.52 14.55
CA GLU A 118 16.32 -12.37 15.43
C GLU A 118 17.23 -13.61 15.36
N ASN A 119 16.66 -14.79 15.43
CA ASN A 119 17.41 -16.05 15.34
C ASN A 119 18.08 -16.24 13.96
N GLU A 120 17.38 -15.91 12.87
CA GLU A 120 17.93 -15.95 11.52
C GLU A 120 19.13 -14.98 11.35
N VAL A 121 19.03 -13.78 11.91
CA VAL A 121 20.13 -12.81 11.88
C VAL A 121 21.30 -13.30 12.76
N MET A 122 21.06 -13.80 13.96
CA MET A 122 22.11 -14.31 14.85
C MET A 122 22.86 -15.50 14.25
N GLU A 123 22.15 -16.38 13.55
CA GLU A 123 22.74 -17.55 12.89
C GLU A 123 23.60 -17.15 11.68
N LYS A 124 23.09 -16.28 10.81
CA LYS A 124 23.69 -15.99 9.52
C LYS A 124 24.64 -14.80 9.53
N PHE A 125 24.47 -13.90 10.50
CA PHE A 125 25.30 -12.71 10.73
C PHE A 125 25.79 -12.64 12.18
N PRO A 126 26.51 -13.65 12.71
CA PRO A 126 26.84 -13.75 14.13
C PRO A 126 27.65 -12.57 14.64
N LYS A 127 28.42 -11.88 13.79
CA LYS A 127 29.18 -10.67 14.14
C LYS A 127 28.29 -9.43 14.35
N GLU A 128 27.09 -9.45 13.82
CA GLU A 128 26.14 -8.33 13.90
C GLU A 128 25.10 -8.49 15.02
N LYS A 129 25.16 -9.55 15.80
CA LYS A 129 24.18 -9.84 16.88
C LYS A 129 23.92 -8.62 17.78
N ASP A 130 24.97 -8.06 18.37
CA ASP A 130 24.83 -6.93 19.29
C ASP A 130 24.39 -5.64 18.56
N ASN A 131 24.82 -5.46 17.33
CA ASN A 131 24.45 -4.31 16.50
C ASN A 131 22.97 -4.41 16.09
N PHE A 132 22.50 -5.59 15.73
CA PHE A 132 21.08 -5.79 15.42
C PHE A 132 20.21 -5.54 16.65
N GLN A 133 20.61 -5.99 17.83
CA GLN A 133 19.89 -5.69 19.07
C GLN A 133 19.87 -4.19 19.40
N LYS A 134 20.95 -3.46 19.13
CA LYS A 134 20.97 -1.98 19.24
C LYS A 134 19.99 -1.32 18.27
N LEU A 135 19.91 -1.82 17.01
CA LEU A 135 18.92 -1.35 16.05
C LEU A 135 17.49 -1.59 16.55
N VAL A 136 17.21 -2.81 16.98
CA VAL A 136 15.90 -3.20 17.54
C VAL A 136 15.50 -2.27 18.69
N LYS A 137 16.42 -2.04 19.63
CA LYS A 137 16.16 -1.13 20.75
C LYS A 137 15.91 0.30 20.27
N LYS A 138 16.72 0.81 19.32
CA LYS A 138 16.52 2.16 18.74
C LYS A 138 15.15 2.30 18.10
N VAL A 139 14.69 1.27 17.36
CA VAL A 139 13.35 1.23 16.76
C VAL A 139 12.24 1.20 17.82
N GLN A 140 12.43 0.45 18.91
CA GLN A 140 11.44 0.38 20.00
C GLN A 140 11.28 1.71 20.72
N ASP A 141 12.40 2.38 21.00
CA ASP A 141 12.46 3.62 21.79
C ASP A 141 12.09 4.88 20.96
N PHE A 142 12.03 4.76 19.63
CA PHE A 142 11.78 5.91 18.75
C PHE A 142 10.29 6.29 18.73
N ASN A 143 10.02 7.60 18.85
CA ASN A 143 8.66 8.15 18.76
C ASN A 143 8.36 8.61 17.33
N GLU A 144 7.93 7.69 16.49
CA GLU A 144 7.60 7.93 15.07
C GLU A 144 6.37 8.84 14.86
N LEU A 145 5.63 9.14 15.91
CA LEU A 145 4.43 9.98 15.85
C LEU A 145 4.72 11.46 16.19
N ASP A 146 5.96 11.80 16.53
CA ASP A 146 6.34 13.18 16.74
C ASP A 146 6.42 13.93 15.39
N LEU A 147 5.49 14.86 15.19
CA LEU A 147 5.39 15.65 13.97
C LEU A 147 6.56 16.65 13.78
N ASN A 148 7.33 16.91 14.83
CA ASN A 148 8.46 17.87 14.79
C ASN A 148 9.80 17.22 14.41
N ILE A 149 9.84 15.88 14.28
CA ILE A 149 11.07 15.19 13.85
C ILE A 149 11.38 15.54 12.39
N GLY A 150 12.59 16.05 12.14
CA GLY A 150 13.10 16.29 10.79
C GLY A 150 13.28 14.99 10.00
N TYR A 151 13.31 15.09 8.68
CA TYR A 151 13.62 13.96 7.80
C TYR A 151 15.10 13.58 7.94
N SER A 152 15.38 12.27 8.00
CA SER A 152 16.73 11.73 8.04
C SER A 152 16.83 10.42 7.26
N SER A 153 18.02 10.14 6.71
CA SER A 153 18.30 8.93 5.97
C SER A 153 18.30 7.70 6.86
N SER A 154 17.56 6.69 6.47
CA SER A 154 17.59 5.38 7.13
C SER A 154 18.93 4.68 6.86
N ARG A 155 19.43 4.74 5.62
CA ARG A 155 20.72 4.10 5.27
C ARG A 155 21.87 4.66 6.07
N GLU A 156 21.96 5.98 6.24
CA GLU A 156 23.00 6.59 7.07
C GLU A 156 22.86 6.15 8.53
N THR A 157 21.64 6.18 9.08
CA THR A 157 21.39 5.71 10.45
C THR A 157 21.74 4.23 10.64
N LEU A 158 21.39 3.36 9.68
CA LEU A 158 21.73 1.95 9.75
C LEU A 158 23.24 1.71 9.66
N LYS A 159 23.95 2.40 8.77
CA LYS A 159 25.40 2.30 8.59
C LYS A 159 26.17 2.58 9.89
N ASP A 160 25.66 3.47 10.72
CA ASP A 160 26.27 3.75 12.03
C ASP A 160 26.13 2.57 13.00
N ILE A 161 25.09 1.75 12.86
CA ILE A 161 24.76 0.66 13.78
C ILE A 161 25.20 -0.69 13.22
N ILE A 162 24.74 -1.06 12.03
CA ILE A 162 25.03 -2.34 11.34
C ILE A 162 26.29 -2.15 10.50
N LYS A 163 27.26 -3.05 10.64
CA LYS A 163 28.56 -2.95 9.92
C LYS A 163 28.58 -3.84 8.68
N ASP A 164 27.74 -4.83 8.63
CA ASP A 164 27.57 -5.70 7.46
C ASP A 164 26.61 -5.05 6.45
N GLU A 165 27.14 -4.70 5.28
CA GLU A 165 26.35 -4.05 4.23
C GLU A 165 25.24 -4.95 3.68
N LEU A 166 25.49 -6.28 3.57
CA LEU A 166 24.49 -7.21 3.07
C LEU A 166 23.31 -7.33 4.03
N LEU A 167 23.55 -7.38 5.35
CA LEU A 167 22.48 -7.38 6.34
C LEU A 167 21.66 -6.09 6.25
N THR A 168 22.30 -4.94 6.05
CA THR A 168 21.62 -3.65 5.85
C THR A 168 20.69 -3.71 4.63
N GLU A 169 21.18 -4.22 3.49
CA GLU A 169 20.36 -4.37 2.28
C GLU A 169 19.19 -5.34 2.49
N MET A 170 19.42 -6.45 3.18
CA MET A 170 18.37 -7.42 3.48
C MET A 170 17.29 -6.86 4.41
N ILE A 171 17.67 -6.08 5.43
CA ILE A 171 16.71 -5.42 6.33
C ILE A 171 15.88 -4.39 5.56
N LEU A 172 16.52 -3.59 4.69
CA LEU A 172 15.86 -2.52 3.94
C LEU A 172 14.95 -3.06 2.81
N CYS A 173 15.28 -4.18 2.18
CA CYS A 173 14.59 -4.67 0.99
C CYS A 173 13.05 -4.76 1.17
N PRO A 174 12.48 -5.44 2.18
CA PRO A 174 11.03 -5.45 2.40
C PRO A 174 10.45 -4.09 2.78
N LEU A 175 11.21 -3.28 3.54
CA LEU A 175 10.73 -2.00 4.06
C LEU A 175 10.62 -0.97 2.95
N LEU A 176 11.61 -0.89 2.06
CA LEU A 176 11.62 0.03 0.92
C LEU A 176 10.47 -0.28 -0.03
N ILE A 177 10.33 -1.54 -0.47
CA ILE A 177 9.32 -1.91 -1.46
C ILE A 177 7.89 -1.86 -0.93
N TYR A 178 7.71 -1.90 0.39
CA TYR A 178 6.40 -1.77 1.03
C TYR A 178 6.10 -0.35 1.50
N GLY A 179 7.07 0.57 1.47
CA GLY A 179 6.82 1.84 2.10
C GLY A 179 7.71 3.02 1.76
N SER A 180 8.53 3.04 0.72
CA SER A 180 9.32 4.23 0.40
C SER A 180 8.88 4.92 -0.89
N ALA A 181 8.73 6.26 -0.82
CA ALA A 181 8.65 7.12 -1.99
C ALA A 181 10.04 7.60 -2.46
N TRP A 182 11.10 7.33 -1.70
CA TRP A 182 12.48 7.71 -2.03
C TRP A 182 13.20 6.56 -2.74
N GLU A 183 14.06 6.90 -3.67
CA GLU A 183 14.94 5.92 -4.29
C GLU A 183 16.03 5.48 -3.33
N ASP A 184 16.25 4.16 -3.29
CA ASP A 184 17.29 3.46 -2.49
C ASP A 184 17.33 3.78 -0.99
N ASP A 185 16.42 4.58 -0.47
CA ASP A 185 16.38 4.97 0.93
C ASP A 185 14.95 5.26 1.40
N MET A 186 14.79 5.63 2.65
CA MET A 186 13.56 6.15 3.24
C MET A 186 13.88 7.05 4.44
N ASP A 187 12.93 7.91 4.80
CA ASP A 187 13.00 8.64 6.06
C ASP A 187 13.03 7.70 7.27
N PHE A 188 13.88 7.98 8.27
CA PHE A 188 14.08 7.09 9.40
C PHE A 188 12.80 6.91 10.26
N ALA A 189 11.97 7.93 10.40
CA ALA A 189 10.68 7.76 11.07
C ALA A 189 9.77 6.79 10.28
N GLN A 190 9.79 6.86 8.94
CA GLN A 190 9.09 5.92 8.07
C GLN A 190 9.68 4.51 8.18
N PHE A 191 11.00 4.38 8.25
CA PHE A 191 11.68 3.09 8.51
C PHE A 191 11.18 2.46 9.80
N VAL A 192 11.09 3.22 10.90
CA VAL A 192 10.60 2.72 12.18
C VAL A 192 9.16 2.24 12.08
N ILE A 193 8.27 3.01 11.42
CA ILE A 193 6.89 2.60 11.16
C ILE A 193 6.86 1.28 10.40
N MET A 194 7.63 1.17 9.32
CA MET A 194 7.66 -0.03 8.48
C MET A 194 8.29 -1.21 9.20
N PHE A 195 9.38 -1.01 9.96
CA PHE A 195 10.01 -2.05 10.74
C PHE A 195 9.05 -2.64 11.79
N LYS A 196 8.35 -1.75 12.54
CA LYS A 196 7.33 -2.18 13.51
C LYS A 196 6.20 -2.94 12.83
N SER A 197 5.70 -2.44 11.71
CA SER A 197 4.54 -3.03 11.03
C SER A 197 4.83 -4.36 10.33
N LEU A 198 6.03 -4.54 9.78
CA LEU A 198 6.40 -5.76 9.04
C LEU A 198 7.05 -6.81 9.93
N TYR A 199 8.01 -6.40 10.77
CA TYR A 199 8.83 -7.34 11.52
C TYR A 199 8.32 -7.60 12.94
N PHE A 200 7.81 -6.57 13.67
CA PHE A 200 7.28 -6.79 15.01
C PHE A 200 5.83 -7.27 15.01
N GLU A 201 5.01 -6.80 14.07
CA GLU A 201 3.58 -7.09 14.01
C GLU A 201 3.28 -8.15 12.94
N GLY A 202 3.93 -8.06 11.78
CA GLY A 202 3.86 -9.06 10.73
C GLY A 202 2.66 -8.91 9.79
N PHE A 203 2.29 -10.02 9.14
CA PHE A 203 1.38 -10.06 8.02
C PHE A 203 0.17 -10.96 8.27
N ALA A 204 -0.96 -10.53 7.72
CA ALA A 204 -2.11 -11.38 7.53
C ALA A 204 -2.77 -11.08 6.18
N ARG A 205 -3.66 -11.94 5.75
CA ARG A 205 -4.49 -11.72 4.59
C ARG A 205 -5.95 -12.00 4.95
N PRO A 206 -6.91 -11.12 4.62
CA PRO A 206 -8.31 -11.44 4.82
C PRO A 206 -8.75 -12.63 3.98
N GLU A 207 -9.53 -13.53 4.53
CA GLU A 207 -10.23 -14.53 3.74
C GLU A 207 -11.08 -13.82 2.66
N GLY A 208 -10.97 -14.26 1.40
CA GLY A 208 -11.61 -13.59 0.27
C GLY A 208 -10.90 -12.32 -0.22
N GLY A 209 -9.74 -11.97 0.36
CA GLY A 209 -8.88 -10.87 -0.06
C GLY A 209 -9.41 -9.49 0.35
N VAL A 210 -9.02 -8.45 -0.40
CA VAL A 210 -9.34 -7.06 -0.09
C VAL A 210 -10.85 -6.76 -0.08
N ARG A 211 -11.64 -7.58 -0.81
CA ARG A 211 -13.11 -7.42 -0.83
C ARG A 211 -13.72 -7.49 0.55
N THR A 212 -13.21 -8.37 1.42
CA THR A 212 -13.69 -8.49 2.81
C THR A 212 -13.56 -7.15 3.53
N ILE A 213 -12.41 -6.48 3.42
CA ILE A 213 -12.21 -5.16 4.02
C ILE A 213 -13.13 -4.12 3.37
N LEU A 214 -13.18 -4.07 2.04
CA LEU A 214 -13.99 -3.07 1.33
C LEU A 214 -15.49 -3.24 1.60
N THR A 215 -15.99 -4.47 1.64
CA THR A 215 -17.38 -4.75 2.00
C THR A 215 -17.67 -4.27 3.41
N LEU A 216 -16.82 -4.60 4.38
CA LEU A 216 -16.96 -4.17 5.76
C LEU A 216 -17.02 -2.64 5.89
N LEU A 217 -16.14 -1.92 5.19
CA LEU A 217 -16.12 -0.45 5.21
C LEU A 217 -17.35 0.15 4.53
N MET A 218 -17.78 -0.43 3.40
CA MET A 218 -18.97 0.04 2.67
C MET A 218 -20.25 -0.20 3.47
N ASP A 219 -20.40 -1.34 4.11
CA ASP A 219 -21.54 -1.66 4.96
C ASP A 219 -21.59 -0.71 6.17
N LYS A 220 -20.42 -0.43 6.78
CA LYS A 220 -20.32 0.54 7.87
C LYS A 220 -20.70 1.93 7.42
N LEU A 221 -20.21 2.40 6.28
CA LEU A 221 -20.53 3.70 5.69
C LEU A 221 -22.05 3.84 5.46
N THR A 222 -22.64 2.82 4.83
CA THR A 222 -24.08 2.75 4.54
C THR A 222 -24.90 2.78 5.83
N SER A 223 -24.50 2.01 6.86
CA SER A 223 -25.21 1.96 8.14
C SER A 223 -25.24 3.30 8.89
N LEU A 224 -24.29 4.20 8.58
CA LEU A 224 -24.20 5.55 9.14
C LEU A 224 -24.90 6.61 8.28
N GLY A 225 -25.49 6.23 7.14
CA GLY A 225 -26.17 7.14 6.23
C GLY A 225 -25.24 8.11 5.48
N ALA A 226 -23.92 7.81 5.44
CA ALA A 226 -22.97 8.60 4.67
C ALA A 226 -23.14 8.36 3.17
N GLU A 227 -23.01 9.41 2.38
CA GLU A 227 -23.17 9.35 0.92
C GLU A 227 -21.84 9.00 0.26
N ILE A 228 -21.89 8.09 -0.72
CA ILE A 228 -20.79 7.84 -1.65
C ILE A 228 -21.31 7.92 -3.07
N ARG A 229 -20.60 8.66 -3.92
CA ARG A 229 -20.91 8.79 -5.35
C ARG A 229 -19.78 8.22 -6.19
N PHE A 230 -20.08 7.12 -6.88
CA PHE A 230 -19.18 6.53 -7.87
C PHE A 230 -19.32 7.22 -9.23
N LYS A 231 -18.30 7.05 -10.09
CA LYS A 231 -18.23 7.68 -11.42
C LYS A 231 -18.41 9.20 -11.37
N THR A 232 -17.96 9.81 -10.28
CA THR A 232 -18.09 11.23 -9.98
C THR A 232 -16.70 11.83 -9.77
N PRO A 233 -15.93 12.07 -10.84
CA PRO A 233 -14.61 12.67 -10.75
C PRO A 233 -14.72 14.13 -10.30
N VAL A 234 -13.96 14.51 -9.30
CA VAL A 234 -13.75 15.92 -8.96
C VAL A 234 -12.85 16.54 -10.03
N THR A 235 -13.36 17.52 -10.74
CA THR A 235 -12.64 18.25 -11.80
C THR A 235 -11.96 19.51 -11.29
N GLU A 236 -12.49 20.12 -10.21
CA GLU A 236 -11.91 21.30 -9.60
C GLU A 236 -12.25 21.37 -8.10
N ILE A 237 -11.29 21.80 -7.29
CA ILE A 237 -11.49 22.20 -5.90
C ILE A 237 -11.64 23.72 -5.86
N LEU A 238 -12.78 24.17 -5.35
CA LEU A 238 -13.17 25.57 -5.36
C LEU A 238 -12.68 26.29 -4.10
N SER A 239 -11.92 27.36 -4.27
CA SER A 239 -11.47 28.20 -3.15
C SER A 239 -11.61 29.69 -3.47
N LYS A 240 -11.74 30.48 -2.42
CA LYS A 240 -11.80 31.95 -2.50
C LYS A 240 -11.08 32.55 -1.30
N ASN A 241 -10.23 33.53 -1.55
CA ASN A 241 -9.42 34.20 -0.53
C ASN A 241 -8.59 33.19 0.34
N GLY A 242 -8.04 32.15 -0.30
CA GLY A 242 -7.22 31.14 0.38
C GLY A 242 -8.01 30.14 1.25
N VAL A 243 -9.32 30.03 1.10
CA VAL A 243 -10.19 29.10 1.85
C VAL A 243 -11.04 28.30 0.88
N VAL A 244 -11.13 26.96 1.05
CA VAL A 244 -12.04 26.12 0.26
C VAL A 244 -13.49 26.41 0.60
N TYR A 245 -14.38 26.27 -0.40
CA TYR A 245 -15.82 26.31 -0.20
C TYR A 245 -16.59 25.19 -0.90
N GLY A 246 -15.94 24.37 -1.70
CA GLY A 246 -16.58 23.26 -2.41
C GLY A 246 -15.72 22.58 -3.46
N VAL A 247 -16.36 21.76 -4.25
CA VAL A 247 -15.77 21.05 -5.40
C VAL A 247 -16.71 21.08 -6.59
N LYS A 248 -16.15 20.95 -7.79
CA LYS A 248 -16.87 20.81 -9.05
C LYS A 248 -16.73 19.39 -9.59
N CYS A 249 -17.86 18.79 -9.99
CA CYS A 249 -17.97 17.48 -10.61
C CYS A 249 -18.71 17.61 -11.94
N GLY A 250 -17.99 17.83 -13.04
CA GLY A 250 -18.60 18.26 -14.30
C GLY A 250 -19.28 19.61 -14.15
N GLU A 251 -20.60 19.68 -14.35
CA GLU A 251 -21.38 20.90 -14.18
C GLU A 251 -21.98 21.07 -12.77
N GLU A 252 -21.88 20.06 -11.92
CA GLU A 252 -22.42 20.13 -10.55
C GLU A 252 -21.39 20.71 -9.58
N GLU A 253 -21.83 21.66 -8.73
CA GLU A 253 -21.07 22.18 -7.61
C GLU A 253 -21.60 21.63 -6.27
N LEU A 254 -20.71 21.09 -5.46
CA LEU A 254 -20.97 20.63 -4.10
C LEU A 254 -20.20 21.51 -3.13
N HIS A 255 -20.88 21.98 -2.08
CA HIS A 255 -20.30 22.93 -1.14
C HIS A 255 -19.98 22.27 0.19
N SER A 256 -18.82 22.61 0.74
CA SER A 256 -18.37 22.23 2.06
C SER A 256 -17.30 23.19 2.57
N LYS A 257 -17.22 23.33 3.89
CA LYS A 257 -16.15 24.09 4.55
C LYS A 257 -14.88 23.28 4.80
N VAL A 258 -14.93 21.94 4.66
CA VAL A 258 -13.80 21.04 4.89
C VAL A 258 -13.70 20.05 3.74
N ILE A 259 -12.51 19.94 3.15
CA ILE A 259 -12.21 18.99 2.08
C ILE A 259 -11.02 18.12 2.51
N LEU A 260 -11.24 16.79 2.52
CA LEU A 260 -10.20 15.79 2.75
C LEU A 260 -9.87 15.11 1.42
N SER A 261 -8.68 15.34 0.90
CA SER A 261 -8.24 14.78 -0.38
C SER A 261 -7.38 13.53 -0.18
N SER A 262 -7.87 12.39 -0.66
CA SER A 262 -7.16 11.10 -0.65
C SER A 262 -6.59 10.68 -2.00
N ILE A 263 -6.61 11.60 -2.98
CA ILE A 263 -6.18 11.29 -4.35
C ILE A 263 -4.70 11.51 -4.62
N GLY A 264 -3.93 11.93 -3.61
CA GLY A 264 -2.52 12.32 -3.72
C GLY A 264 -2.31 13.83 -3.70
N TYR A 265 -1.15 14.28 -3.22
CA TYR A 265 -0.86 15.72 -3.14
C TYR A 265 -0.65 16.34 -4.53
N PRO A 266 0.16 15.76 -5.45
CA PRO A 266 0.28 16.28 -6.82
C PRO A 266 -1.05 16.31 -7.56
N GLU A 267 -1.89 15.30 -7.41
CA GLU A 267 -3.21 15.21 -8.03
C GLU A 267 -4.16 16.25 -7.44
N THR A 268 -4.06 16.51 -6.14
CA THR A 268 -4.84 17.57 -5.48
C THR A 268 -4.45 18.95 -6.01
N VAL A 269 -3.16 19.22 -6.17
CA VAL A 269 -2.68 20.47 -6.79
C VAL A 269 -3.24 20.62 -8.21
N ARG A 270 -3.20 19.55 -9.00
CA ARG A 270 -3.69 19.57 -10.39
C ARG A 270 -5.17 19.98 -10.52
N VAL A 271 -6.00 19.61 -9.54
CA VAL A 271 -7.44 19.95 -9.54
C VAL A 271 -7.77 21.18 -8.67
N THR A 272 -6.75 21.92 -8.23
CA THR A 272 -6.91 23.12 -7.40
C THR A 272 -6.15 24.29 -8.01
N PRO A 273 -6.69 24.99 -9.01
CA PRO A 273 -5.97 26.03 -9.75
C PRO A 273 -5.39 27.16 -8.88
N THR A 274 -5.97 27.38 -7.71
CA THR A 274 -5.56 28.42 -6.76
C THR A 274 -4.51 27.94 -5.75
N LEU A 275 -4.11 26.67 -5.79
CA LEU A 275 -3.14 26.10 -4.85
C LEU A 275 -1.72 26.26 -5.40
N GLU A 276 -1.00 27.23 -4.85
CA GLU A 276 0.40 27.46 -5.16
C GLU A 276 1.30 26.50 -4.37
N ALA A 277 1.45 25.28 -4.89
CA ALA A 277 2.33 24.26 -4.36
C ALA A 277 2.90 23.39 -5.49
N SER A 278 4.09 22.87 -5.33
CA SER A 278 4.78 22.04 -6.32
C SER A 278 5.38 20.78 -5.67
N PRO A 279 4.53 19.89 -5.12
CA PRO A 279 5.00 18.64 -4.55
C PRO A 279 5.66 17.79 -5.64
N ARG A 280 6.82 17.20 -5.35
CA ARG A 280 7.53 16.35 -6.30
C ARG A 280 6.76 15.05 -6.50
N VAL A 281 6.46 14.74 -7.75
CA VAL A 281 5.85 13.45 -8.11
C VAL A 281 6.86 12.35 -7.84
N GLY A 282 6.44 11.26 -7.18
CA GLY A 282 7.28 10.09 -6.97
C GLY A 282 7.56 9.35 -8.28
N SER A 283 8.66 8.58 -8.29
CA SER A 283 9.05 7.72 -9.41
C SER A 283 8.74 6.24 -9.17
N MET A 284 8.42 5.87 -7.91
CA MET A 284 8.22 4.47 -7.55
C MET A 284 6.90 3.93 -8.08
N THR A 285 7.01 3.08 -9.10
CA THR A 285 5.89 2.42 -9.75
C THR A 285 6.20 0.94 -10.00
N PHE A 286 5.16 0.13 -10.12
CA PHE A 286 5.29 -1.31 -10.21
C PHE A 286 4.68 -1.88 -11.49
N LEU A 287 5.25 -3.02 -11.89
CA LEU A 287 4.66 -3.95 -12.83
C LEU A 287 4.24 -5.19 -12.05
N GLU A 288 2.99 -5.57 -12.19
CA GLU A 288 2.42 -6.72 -11.49
C GLU A 288 2.07 -7.82 -12.49
N SER A 289 2.52 -9.03 -12.21
CA SER A 289 2.16 -10.24 -12.95
C SER A 289 1.40 -11.20 -12.05
N LEU A 290 0.28 -11.72 -12.55
CA LEU A 290 -0.62 -12.61 -11.84
C LEU A 290 -0.81 -13.89 -12.66
N PHE A 291 -0.58 -15.05 -12.01
CA PHE A 291 -0.70 -16.36 -12.63
C PHE A 291 -1.59 -17.26 -11.81
N VAL A 292 -2.53 -17.94 -12.47
CA VAL A 292 -3.35 -18.99 -11.86
C VAL A 292 -2.99 -20.32 -12.50
N TYR A 293 -2.64 -21.28 -11.66
CA TYR A 293 -2.33 -22.65 -12.04
C TYR A 293 -3.40 -23.64 -11.59
N ASP A 294 -3.45 -24.81 -12.18
CA ASP A 294 -4.39 -25.90 -11.87
C ASP A 294 -4.14 -26.57 -10.49
N LYS A 295 -3.07 -26.16 -9.82
CA LYS A 295 -2.71 -26.62 -8.47
C LYS A 295 -1.88 -25.57 -7.73
N LYS A 296 -1.91 -25.64 -6.40
CA LYS A 296 -1.09 -24.81 -5.51
C LYS A 296 0.39 -25.05 -5.76
N VAL A 297 1.19 -23.99 -5.71
CA VAL A 297 2.66 -24.12 -5.78
C VAL A 297 3.16 -24.80 -4.53
N ASN A 298 4.03 -25.80 -4.71
CA ASN A 298 4.65 -26.50 -3.60
C ASN A 298 5.82 -25.70 -3.02
N THR A 299 5.51 -24.67 -2.25
CA THR A 299 6.43 -23.83 -1.51
C THR A 299 5.76 -23.34 -0.23
N ASP A 300 6.52 -23.05 0.83
CA ASP A 300 5.98 -22.75 2.15
C ASP A 300 5.81 -21.24 2.44
N PRO A 301 6.74 -20.35 2.01
CA PRO A 301 6.63 -18.93 2.34
C PRO A 301 5.39 -18.29 1.73
N THR A 302 4.81 -17.34 2.45
CA THR A 302 3.71 -16.51 1.94
C THR A 302 4.20 -15.45 0.96
N ILE A 303 5.38 -14.87 1.25
CA ILE A 303 6.02 -13.87 0.40
C ILE A 303 7.52 -14.14 0.34
N ILE A 304 8.10 -14.01 -0.85
CA ILE A 304 9.53 -13.98 -1.06
C ILE A 304 9.92 -12.59 -1.57
N PHE A 305 10.72 -11.87 -0.80
CA PHE A 305 11.40 -10.66 -1.23
C PHE A 305 12.70 -11.10 -1.89
N TYR A 306 12.66 -11.20 -3.20
CA TYR A 306 13.76 -11.75 -4.01
C TYR A 306 14.65 -10.63 -4.54
N ASN A 307 15.95 -10.80 -4.41
CA ASN A 307 16.96 -9.95 -5.02
C ASN A 307 18.14 -10.81 -5.49
N ASN A 308 18.51 -10.70 -6.76
CA ASN A 308 19.60 -11.46 -7.37
C ASN A 308 20.91 -10.65 -7.47
N ALA A 309 21.19 -9.82 -6.48
CA ALA A 309 22.40 -9.03 -6.38
C ALA A 309 22.78 -8.86 -4.89
N GLN A 310 24.06 -8.54 -4.59
CA GLN A 310 24.50 -8.27 -3.23
C GLN A 310 23.90 -6.95 -2.69
N LYS A 311 23.65 -5.98 -3.57
CA LYS A 311 23.01 -4.71 -3.24
C LYS A 311 21.58 -4.70 -3.78
N TYR A 312 20.64 -4.26 -2.96
CA TYR A 312 19.26 -4.03 -3.38
C TYR A 312 19.13 -2.67 -4.08
N SER A 313 18.65 -2.67 -5.31
CA SER A 313 18.39 -1.44 -6.07
C SER A 313 16.90 -1.13 -6.01
N TYR A 314 16.52 -0.20 -5.15
CA TYR A 314 15.15 0.30 -5.03
C TYR A 314 15.02 1.66 -5.69
N ARG A 315 14.78 1.67 -7.00
CA ARG A 315 14.66 2.88 -7.82
C ARG A 315 13.81 2.63 -9.06
N GLU A 316 13.48 3.69 -9.78
CA GLU A 316 12.88 3.53 -11.10
C GLU A 316 13.75 2.61 -11.96
N ALA A 317 13.13 1.62 -12.58
CA ALA A 317 13.85 0.67 -13.42
C ALA A 317 14.52 1.36 -14.61
N LYS A 318 15.75 0.96 -14.96
CA LYS A 318 16.48 1.50 -16.13
C LYS A 318 15.84 1.09 -17.45
N SER A 319 15.14 -0.05 -17.47
CA SER A 319 14.34 -0.53 -18.59
C SER A 319 12.88 -0.62 -18.18
N PHE A 320 12.04 -1.27 -18.96
CA PHE A 320 10.61 -1.42 -18.67
C PHE A 320 10.30 -1.94 -17.26
N TYR A 321 11.14 -2.82 -16.74
CA TYR A 321 11.10 -3.32 -15.36
C TYR A 321 12.49 -3.81 -14.95
N ASP A 322 12.69 -4.01 -13.64
CA ASP A 322 13.93 -4.60 -13.10
C ASP A 322 13.72 -6.10 -12.81
N PRO A 323 14.28 -7.01 -13.62
CA PRO A 323 14.16 -8.45 -13.37
C PRO A 323 15.08 -8.97 -12.27
N ALA A 324 16.01 -8.15 -11.75
CA ALA A 324 16.96 -8.56 -10.72
C ALA A 324 16.31 -8.65 -9.33
N SER A 325 15.22 -7.95 -9.12
CA SER A 325 14.49 -7.98 -7.85
C SER A 325 12.98 -8.11 -8.06
N ALA A 326 12.29 -8.80 -7.14
CA ALA A 326 10.86 -9.00 -7.19
C ALA A 326 10.26 -9.27 -5.81
N VAL A 327 8.98 -8.95 -5.63
CA VAL A 327 8.17 -9.53 -4.57
C VAL A 327 7.32 -10.64 -5.16
N VAL A 328 7.51 -11.86 -4.68
CA VAL A 328 6.73 -13.03 -5.11
C VAL A 328 5.80 -13.44 -3.99
N CYS A 329 4.49 -13.32 -4.22
CA CYS A 329 3.47 -13.60 -3.23
C CYS A 329 2.72 -14.88 -3.60
N PHE A 330 2.52 -15.75 -2.60
CA PHE A 330 1.76 -16.99 -2.65
C PHE A 330 0.53 -16.85 -1.73
N PRO A 331 -0.58 -16.27 -2.20
CA PRO A 331 -1.76 -16.02 -1.37
C PRO A 331 -2.36 -17.27 -0.74
N ASP A 332 -2.14 -18.43 -1.33
CA ASP A 332 -2.66 -19.71 -0.85
C ASP A 332 -1.81 -20.33 0.28
N ASN A 333 -0.70 -19.68 0.69
CA ASN A 333 0.18 -20.11 1.78
C ASN A 333 -0.12 -19.43 3.12
N TYR A 334 -1.05 -18.47 3.15
CA TYR A 334 -1.56 -17.94 4.41
C TYR A 334 -2.36 -19.03 5.15
N GLU A 335 -2.31 -19.02 6.47
CA GLU A 335 -3.07 -19.97 7.29
C GLU A 335 -4.56 -19.89 6.96
N ILE A 336 -5.24 -21.04 6.91
CA ILE A 336 -6.69 -21.16 6.71
C ILE A 336 -7.21 -20.80 5.28
N GLN A 337 -6.38 -20.30 4.37
CA GLN A 337 -6.81 -20.07 2.99
C GLN A 337 -6.90 -21.41 2.21
N LYS A 338 -8.09 -21.96 2.13
CA LYS A 338 -8.37 -23.13 1.26
C LYS A 338 -8.96 -22.67 -0.06
N ARG A 339 -8.12 -22.53 -1.09
CA ARG A 339 -8.59 -22.60 -2.48
C ARG A 339 -8.49 -24.06 -2.91
N GLU A 340 -9.59 -24.67 -3.24
CA GLU A 340 -9.58 -26.00 -3.83
C GLU A 340 -9.28 -25.88 -5.32
N GLY A 341 -8.28 -26.63 -5.80
CA GLY A 341 -8.03 -26.89 -7.21
C GLY A 341 -7.25 -25.85 -8.00
N GLU A 342 -7.02 -24.63 -7.51
CA GLU A 342 -6.23 -23.61 -8.21
C GLU A 342 -5.16 -23.00 -7.28
N GLY A 343 -3.97 -22.67 -7.84
CA GLY A 343 -2.90 -21.94 -7.16
C GLY A 343 -2.72 -20.56 -7.74
N LEU A 344 -2.56 -19.55 -6.90
CA LEU A 344 -2.32 -18.17 -7.31
C LEU A 344 -0.90 -17.75 -6.97
N ILE A 345 -0.19 -17.18 -7.94
CA ILE A 345 1.11 -16.53 -7.77
C ILE A 345 0.99 -15.10 -8.24
N ARG A 346 1.60 -14.18 -7.48
CA ARG A 346 1.74 -12.79 -7.85
C ARG A 346 3.20 -12.39 -7.81
N ILE A 347 3.64 -11.64 -8.81
CA ILE A 347 5.02 -11.16 -8.91
C ILE A 347 4.99 -9.69 -9.23
N THR A 348 5.62 -8.90 -8.35
CA THR A 348 5.72 -7.45 -8.48
C THR A 348 7.17 -7.07 -8.75
N TYR A 349 7.41 -6.29 -9.78
CA TYR A 349 8.71 -5.74 -10.15
C TYR A 349 8.68 -4.21 -10.06
N MET A 350 9.83 -3.60 -9.76
CA MET A 350 10.05 -2.18 -10.03
C MET A 350 9.93 -1.93 -11.53
N ALA A 351 9.29 -0.83 -11.91
CA ALA A 351 9.02 -0.52 -13.33
C ALA A 351 9.43 0.90 -13.72
N ASN A 352 9.42 1.20 -15.02
CA ASN A 352 9.65 2.52 -15.58
C ASN A 352 8.40 3.01 -16.31
N TYR A 353 7.71 4.00 -15.73
CA TYR A 353 6.49 4.54 -16.30
C TYR A 353 6.70 5.12 -17.71
N GLY A 354 7.77 5.92 -17.89
CA GLY A 354 8.04 6.61 -19.16
C GLY A 354 8.20 5.64 -20.33
N GLN A 355 8.92 4.55 -20.12
CA GLN A 355 9.10 3.53 -21.17
C GLN A 355 7.78 2.80 -21.50
N TRP A 356 6.98 2.43 -20.51
CA TRP A 356 5.68 1.82 -20.77
C TRP A 356 4.71 2.77 -21.48
N ARG A 357 4.72 4.04 -21.12
CA ARG A 357 3.85 5.09 -21.70
C ARG A 357 4.17 5.36 -23.17
N ALA A 358 5.42 5.20 -23.58
CA ALA A 358 5.89 5.46 -24.93
C ALA A 358 5.58 4.35 -25.94
N LEU A 359 5.12 3.16 -25.49
CA LEU A 359 4.85 2.03 -26.37
C LEU A 359 3.58 2.21 -27.23
N SER A 360 3.66 1.73 -28.48
CA SER A 360 2.45 1.47 -29.28
C SER A 360 1.65 0.30 -28.66
N PRO A 361 0.36 0.13 -29.00
CA PRO A 361 -0.44 -1.00 -28.50
C PRO A 361 0.19 -2.36 -28.83
N GLU A 362 0.80 -2.52 -30.00
CA GLU A 362 1.45 -3.76 -30.44
C GLU A 362 2.72 -4.03 -29.64
N ALA A 363 3.61 -3.04 -29.52
CA ALA A 363 4.83 -3.14 -28.72
C ALA A 363 4.52 -3.36 -27.23
N TYR A 364 3.44 -2.77 -26.73
CA TYR A 364 2.95 -2.99 -25.36
C TYR A 364 2.55 -4.46 -25.14
N ALA A 365 1.84 -5.07 -26.11
CA ALA A 365 1.44 -6.47 -26.03
C ALA A 365 2.67 -7.40 -26.07
N GLU A 366 3.65 -7.16 -26.98
CA GLU A 366 4.90 -7.91 -27.06
C GLU A 366 5.70 -7.81 -25.75
N LYS A 367 5.82 -6.61 -25.18
CA LYS A 367 6.56 -6.40 -23.92
C LYS A 367 5.93 -7.17 -22.75
N LYS A 368 4.60 -7.29 -22.72
CA LYS A 368 3.91 -8.14 -21.72
C LYS A 368 4.29 -9.62 -21.87
N LEU A 369 4.49 -10.13 -23.08
CA LEU A 369 4.94 -11.51 -23.30
C LEU A 369 6.39 -11.73 -22.80
N GLU A 370 7.27 -10.74 -22.97
CA GLU A 370 8.63 -10.81 -22.41
C GLU A 370 8.60 -10.85 -20.87
N VAL A 371 7.78 -10.00 -20.25
CA VAL A 371 7.57 -10.01 -18.80
C VAL A 371 7.05 -11.35 -18.31
N GLU A 372 6.06 -11.90 -19.00
CA GLU A 372 5.51 -13.23 -18.70
C GLU A 372 6.59 -14.30 -18.69
N ALA A 373 7.40 -14.37 -19.75
CA ALA A 373 8.48 -15.35 -19.85
C ALA A 373 9.50 -15.20 -18.70
N SER A 374 9.86 -13.96 -18.36
CA SER A 374 10.75 -13.67 -17.22
C SER A 374 10.13 -14.10 -15.89
N ALA A 375 8.85 -13.82 -15.67
CA ALA A 375 8.14 -14.18 -14.45
C ALA A 375 8.00 -15.71 -14.30
N ILE A 376 7.69 -16.43 -15.37
CA ILE A 376 7.63 -17.90 -15.38
C ILE A 376 9.00 -18.49 -15.06
N LYS A 377 10.09 -17.93 -15.62
CA LYS A 377 11.45 -18.35 -15.29
C LYS A 377 11.76 -18.15 -13.80
N LEU A 378 11.35 -17.04 -13.21
CA LEU A 378 11.52 -16.79 -11.78
C LEU A 378 10.72 -17.80 -10.94
N ILE A 379 9.49 -18.13 -11.32
CA ILE A 379 8.68 -19.17 -10.65
C ILE A 379 9.43 -20.50 -10.64
N HIS A 380 9.95 -20.93 -11.78
CA HIS A 380 10.71 -22.19 -11.86
C HIS A 380 12.01 -22.16 -11.04
N ASN A 381 12.67 -21.01 -10.93
CA ASN A 381 13.85 -20.88 -10.08
C ASN A 381 13.51 -20.99 -8.59
N LEU A 382 12.37 -20.46 -8.17
CA LEU A 382 11.92 -20.48 -6.76
C LEU A 382 11.21 -21.78 -6.39
N ALA A 383 10.63 -22.48 -7.34
CA ALA A 383 9.91 -23.73 -7.18
C ALA A 383 10.26 -24.70 -8.34
N PRO A 384 11.49 -25.26 -8.38
CA PRO A 384 11.99 -26.01 -9.54
C PRO A 384 11.20 -27.31 -9.83
N ASN A 385 10.54 -27.89 -8.86
CA ASN A 385 9.72 -29.09 -9.00
C ASN A 385 8.23 -28.80 -9.22
N PHE A 386 7.88 -27.55 -9.51
CA PHE A 386 6.49 -27.16 -9.74
C PHE A 386 6.09 -27.41 -11.20
N GLU A 387 5.18 -28.34 -11.41
CA GLU A 387 4.63 -28.75 -12.71
C GLU A 387 3.12 -28.42 -12.80
N GLY A 388 2.75 -27.17 -12.54
CA GLY A 388 1.37 -26.69 -12.69
C GLY A 388 1.07 -26.28 -14.13
N LYS A 389 -0.13 -26.59 -14.60
CA LYS A 389 -0.65 -26.07 -15.87
C LYS A 389 -1.16 -24.66 -15.65
N LEU A 390 -0.66 -23.69 -16.42
CA LEU A 390 -1.15 -22.31 -16.39
C LEU A 390 -2.59 -22.24 -16.95
N LEU A 391 -3.52 -21.75 -16.13
CA LEU A 391 -4.94 -21.60 -16.48
C LEU A 391 -5.28 -20.16 -16.84
N PHE A 392 -4.65 -19.19 -16.19
CA PHE A 392 -4.93 -17.76 -16.41
C PHE A 392 -3.73 -16.92 -16.06
N LYS A 393 -3.57 -15.81 -16.77
CA LYS A 393 -2.56 -14.78 -16.51
C LYS A 393 -3.13 -13.39 -16.71
N ASP A 394 -2.63 -12.42 -15.96
CA ASP A 394 -2.85 -10.98 -16.19
C ASP A 394 -1.59 -10.21 -15.79
N ILE A 395 -1.26 -9.17 -16.55
CA ILE A 395 -0.08 -8.34 -16.30
C ILE A 395 -0.51 -6.89 -16.42
N PHE A 396 -0.29 -6.10 -15.38
CA PHE A 396 -0.53 -4.65 -15.42
C PHE A 396 0.74 -3.86 -15.22
N SER A 397 0.87 -2.85 -16.06
CA SER A 397 1.99 -1.94 -16.08
C SER A 397 1.67 -0.66 -15.30
N PRO A 398 2.64 0.25 -15.12
CA PRO A 398 2.43 1.56 -14.53
C PRO A 398 1.30 2.38 -15.18
N THR A 399 1.11 2.26 -16.50
CA THR A 399 0.02 2.97 -17.19
C THR A 399 -1.36 2.44 -16.81
N THR A 400 -1.47 1.18 -16.41
CA THR A 400 -2.71 0.63 -15.85
C THR A 400 -2.98 1.22 -14.46
N ILE A 401 -1.96 1.38 -13.63
CA ILE A 401 -2.08 2.02 -12.31
C ILE A 401 -2.59 3.46 -12.49
N GLU A 402 -1.93 4.27 -13.34
CA GLU A 402 -2.36 5.65 -13.62
C GLU A 402 -3.80 5.71 -14.13
N LYS A 403 -4.17 4.84 -15.06
CA LYS A 403 -5.53 4.80 -15.63
C LYS A 403 -6.62 4.67 -14.56
N TYR A 404 -6.41 3.78 -13.59
CA TYR A 404 -7.43 3.47 -12.59
C TYR A 404 -7.35 4.31 -11.32
N THR A 405 -6.18 4.82 -10.95
CA THR A 405 -6.00 5.62 -9.74
C THR A 405 -5.90 7.12 -10.02
N SER A 406 -5.49 7.53 -11.22
CA SER A 406 -5.05 8.88 -11.61
C SER A 406 -3.76 9.34 -10.96
N HIS A 407 -3.06 8.48 -10.22
CA HIS A 407 -1.74 8.84 -9.71
C HIS A 407 -0.79 9.13 -10.86
N MET A 408 -0.21 10.33 -10.84
CA MET A 408 0.72 10.79 -11.87
C MET A 408 1.90 9.81 -11.96
N SER A 409 2.30 9.48 -13.18
CA SER A 409 3.35 8.48 -13.47
C SER A 409 3.06 7.08 -12.89
N GLY A 410 1.81 6.76 -12.58
CA GLY A 410 1.44 5.48 -11.99
C GLY A 410 2.09 5.19 -10.64
N THR A 411 2.43 6.23 -9.87
CA THR A 411 3.12 6.07 -8.59
C THR A 411 2.27 5.32 -7.57
N VAL A 412 2.93 4.49 -6.76
CA VAL A 412 2.28 3.70 -5.72
C VAL A 412 2.38 4.38 -4.35
N TYR A 413 3.50 5.06 -4.09
CA TYR A 413 3.74 5.75 -2.82
C TYR A 413 3.59 7.27 -2.90
N GLY A 414 2.95 7.77 -3.97
CA GLY A 414 2.58 9.17 -4.13
C GLY A 414 3.77 10.12 -4.24
N SER A 415 3.65 11.29 -3.63
CA SER A 415 4.68 12.32 -3.62
C SER A 415 5.91 11.91 -2.80
N ILE A 416 7.09 12.38 -3.22
CA ILE A 416 8.32 12.33 -2.40
C ILE A 416 8.15 13.24 -1.18
N ASP A 417 7.44 14.35 -1.35
CA ASP A 417 7.20 15.33 -0.30
C ASP A 417 5.93 14.94 0.48
N LYS A 418 6.11 14.43 1.70
CA LYS A 418 5.00 14.08 2.59
C LYS A 418 4.57 15.29 3.42
N THR A 419 3.26 15.40 3.67
CA THR A 419 2.70 16.42 4.56
C THR A 419 2.15 15.76 5.83
N ARG A 420 2.99 15.66 6.89
CA ARG A 420 2.63 14.94 8.13
C ARG A 420 1.40 15.51 8.82
N THR A 421 1.19 16.82 8.74
CA THR A 421 0.00 17.50 9.27
C THR A 421 -1.22 17.39 8.36
N GLY A 422 -1.04 16.96 7.11
CA GLY A 422 -2.07 16.97 6.08
C GLY A 422 -2.44 18.36 5.56
N GLU A 423 -1.89 19.42 6.11
CA GLU A 423 -2.22 20.81 5.74
C GLU A 423 -1.70 21.17 4.35
N THR A 424 -2.44 22.04 3.69
CA THR A 424 -2.04 22.71 2.45
C THR A 424 -2.03 24.23 2.64
N PRO A 425 -1.44 25.01 1.73
CA PRO A 425 -1.54 26.48 1.74
C PRO A 425 -2.98 27.00 1.69
N ILE A 426 -3.94 26.21 1.26
CA ILE A 426 -5.36 26.59 1.24
C ILE A 426 -6.04 26.10 2.51
N LYS A 427 -6.59 27.03 3.29
CA LYS A 427 -7.28 26.73 4.55
C LYS A 427 -8.43 25.74 4.30
N ASN A 428 -8.53 24.73 5.18
CA ASN A 428 -9.54 23.68 5.19
C ASN A 428 -9.47 22.69 4.00
N LEU A 429 -8.38 22.69 3.25
CA LEU A 429 -8.02 21.64 2.29
C LEU A 429 -6.89 20.79 2.91
N PHE A 430 -7.15 19.51 3.12
CA PHE A 430 -6.22 18.61 3.79
C PHE A 430 -5.92 17.39 2.95
N ILE A 431 -4.65 16.96 2.95
CA ILE A 431 -4.19 15.73 2.32
C ILE A 431 -4.29 14.59 3.32
N ILE A 432 -4.86 13.46 2.90
CA ILE A 432 -4.96 12.24 3.68
C ILE A 432 -4.40 11.04 2.92
N GLY A 433 -4.06 9.98 3.63
CA GLY A 433 -3.53 8.74 3.06
C GLY A 433 -2.02 8.77 2.88
N THR A 434 -1.57 8.21 1.76
CA THR A 434 -0.15 7.97 1.47
C THR A 434 0.70 9.23 1.53
N ASP A 435 0.20 10.35 1.05
CA ASP A 435 0.95 11.61 1.01
C ASP A 435 0.97 12.37 2.34
N GLN A 436 0.16 11.94 3.30
CA GLN A 436 0.33 12.36 4.70
C GLN A 436 1.45 11.58 5.40
N GLY A 437 1.93 10.48 4.82
CA GLY A 437 3.07 9.70 5.31
C GLY A 437 2.71 8.37 5.97
N PHE A 438 1.44 7.98 5.98
CA PHE A 438 1.02 6.68 6.48
C PHE A 438 0.76 5.70 5.33
N LEU A 439 1.44 4.57 5.35
CA LEU A 439 1.49 3.59 4.27
C LEU A 439 0.80 2.28 4.63
N GLY A 440 0.54 1.46 3.61
CA GLY A 440 -0.23 0.23 3.75
C GLY A 440 -1.72 0.49 4.04
N ILE A 441 -2.50 -0.58 4.15
CA ILE A 441 -3.96 -0.49 4.36
C ILE A 441 -4.28 0.13 5.71
N VAL A 442 -3.67 -0.39 6.78
CA VAL A 442 -3.90 0.08 8.16
C VAL A 442 -3.42 1.52 8.34
N GLY A 443 -2.22 1.84 7.83
CA GLY A 443 -1.68 3.20 7.89
C GLY A 443 -2.55 4.20 7.13
N ALA A 444 -2.96 3.89 5.91
CA ALA A 444 -3.84 4.76 5.13
C ALA A 444 -5.18 5.02 5.83
N MET A 445 -5.79 3.99 6.44
CA MET A 445 -7.02 4.14 7.21
C MET A 445 -6.81 5.01 8.45
N LEU A 446 -5.70 4.82 9.18
CA LEU A 446 -5.35 5.65 10.35
C LEU A 446 -5.10 7.10 9.96
N SER A 447 -4.48 7.36 8.80
CA SER A 447 -4.37 8.71 8.23
C SER A 447 -5.73 9.36 8.06
N GLY A 448 -6.66 8.68 7.37
CA GLY A 448 -8.02 9.18 7.18
C GLY A 448 -8.73 9.48 8.51
N ILE A 449 -8.61 8.58 9.49
CA ILE A 449 -9.20 8.76 10.83
C ILE A 449 -8.57 9.96 11.55
N SER A 450 -7.24 10.08 11.54
CA SER A 450 -6.53 11.14 12.26
C SER A 450 -6.87 12.52 11.71
N MET A 451 -6.89 12.66 10.38
CA MET A 451 -7.22 13.93 9.74
C MET A 451 -8.71 14.27 9.86
N ALA A 452 -9.60 13.28 9.82
CA ALA A 452 -11.02 13.48 10.14
C ALA A 452 -11.22 13.97 11.58
N ASN A 453 -10.52 13.38 12.56
CA ASN A 453 -10.57 13.82 13.94
C ASN A 453 -10.05 15.27 14.11
N LEU A 454 -8.85 15.54 13.56
CA LEU A 454 -8.15 16.82 13.77
C LEU A 454 -8.86 17.97 13.06
N HIS A 455 -9.21 17.78 11.81
CA HIS A 455 -9.69 18.88 10.96
C HIS A 455 -11.21 18.86 10.71
N GLY A 456 -11.84 17.69 10.73
CA GLY A 456 -13.26 17.57 10.47
C GLY A 456 -14.14 17.63 11.73
N LEU A 457 -13.59 17.19 12.88
CA LEU A 457 -14.35 17.17 14.15
C LEU A 457 -13.89 18.26 15.12
N MET A 458 -12.59 18.43 15.34
CA MET A 458 -12.05 19.40 16.33
C MET A 458 -11.84 20.79 15.73
N GLY A 459 -11.51 20.89 14.44
CA GLY A 459 -11.28 22.18 13.76
C GLY A 459 -12.54 22.95 13.35
N ALA A 460 -13.73 22.37 13.50
CA ALA A 460 -14.99 23.00 13.09
C ALA A 460 -15.50 24.10 14.06
N GLU A 461 -14.82 24.32 15.19
CA GLU A 461 -15.19 25.31 16.23
C GLU A 461 -14.31 26.58 16.19
N ALA A 462 -13.40 26.74 15.19
CA ALA A 462 -12.50 27.89 15.11
C ALA A 462 -12.83 28.81 13.92
#